data_078417e59e5573ca9a8200e89ca61372
#
_entry.id   078417e59e5573ca9a8200e89ca61372
#
_cell.length_a   1.000
_cell.length_b   1.000
_cell.length_c   1.000
_cell.angle_alpha   90.00
_cell.angle_beta   90.00
_cell.angle_gamma   90.00
#
_symmetry.space_group_name_H-M   'P 1'
#
loop_
_entity.id
_entity.type
_entity.pdbx_description
1 polymer ?
#
loop_
_entity_poly.entity_id
_entity_poly.type
_entity_poly.pdbx_seq_one_letter_code
_entity_poly.pdbx_strand_id
1 'polypeptide(L)'
;MDILALLDELQIIARNGLHYAENPYDRERYERLMELTTRYYGKALDLPPTEVRERLSRELGYATPKVGADAAIFNAAGEILLVLRADDHRWCLPCGWVEPYEAPVETAVREAHEETGLKVRPIQLVGVFYRPAGAYTGAHALIALVYLCEILDGSLTLSHEHLDARYWPIEAVGEWHANHRDYAVAAHAVWEGLNGKQKR
;
A
#
# COMPACT_ATOMS: atom_id res chain seq x y z
N MET A 1 -5.25 -15.25 19.56
CA MET A 1 -5.58 -14.11 18.68
C MET A 1 -5.91 -12.94 19.58
N ASP A 2 -5.25 -11.82 19.39
CA ASP A 2 -5.52 -10.60 20.16
C ASP A 2 -6.87 -10.04 19.71
N ILE A 3 -7.80 -9.86 20.65
CA ILE A 3 -9.15 -9.35 20.36
C ILE A 3 -9.10 -7.92 19.84
N LEU A 4 -8.11 -7.12 20.27
CA LEU A 4 -7.97 -5.74 19.81
C LEU A 4 -7.54 -5.70 18.34
N ALA A 5 -6.60 -6.57 17.93
CA ALA A 5 -6.18 -6.69 16.53
C ALA A 5 -7.36 -7.08 15.63
N LEU A 6 -8.20 -8.03 16.05
CA LEU A 6 -9.40 -8.39 15.31
C LEU A 6 -10.39 -7.25 15.19
N LEU A 7 -10.58 -6.48 16.27
CA LEU A 7 -11.52 -5.35 16.26
C LEU A 7 -11.02 -4.21 15.37
N ASP A 8 -9.71 -3.97 15.32
CA ASP A 8 -9.10 -2.99 14.42
C ASP A 8 -9.33 -3.37 12.94
N GLU A 9 -9.10 -4.64 12.59
CA GLU A 9 -9.35 -5.13 11.24
C GLU A 9 -10.82 -4.97 10.83
N LEU A 10 -11.75 -5.39 11.70
CA LEU A 10 -13.19 -5.26 11.45
C LEU A 10 -13.62 -3.79 11.31
N GLN A 11 -13.06 -2.87 12.10
CA GLN A 11 -13.33 -1.44 11.98
C GLN A 11 -12.86 -0.89 10.63
N ILE A 12 -11.69 -1.30 10.17
CA ILE A 12 -11.14 -0.87 8.88
C ILE A 12 -12.02 -1.35 7.73
N ILE A 13 -12.43 -2.62 7.74
CA ILE A 13 -13.37 -3.16 6.75
C ILE A 13 -14.67 -2.34 6.73
N ALA A 14 -15.24 -2.06 7.92
CA ALA A 14 -16.46 -1.29 8.02
C ALA A 14 -16.32 0.15 7.48
N ARG A 15 -15.21 0.82 7.80
CA ARG A 15 -14.95 2.19 7.34
C ARG A 15 -14.71 2.27 5.84
N ASN A 16 -13.90 1.36 5.31
CA ASN A 16 -13.68 1.28 3.87
C ASN A 16 -14.98 0.95 3.15
N GLY A 17 -15.74 -0.02 3.66
CA GLY A 17 -17.05 -0.34 3.12
C GLY A 17 -18.01 0.84 3.11
N LEU A 18 -18.08 1.63 4.19
CA LEU A 18 -18.91 2.84 4.25
C LEU A 18 -18.48 3.92 3.25
N HIS A 19 -17.16 4.02 3.00
CA HIS A 19 -16.63 4.99 2.05
C HIS A 19 -17.02 4.66 0.61
N TYR A 20 -17.01 3.37 0.24
CA TYR A 20 -17.28 2.90 -1.12
C TYR A 20 -18.73 2.39 -1.32
N ALA A 21 -19.56 2.35 -0.28
CA ALA A 21 -20.93 1.86 -0.39
C ALA A 21 -21.78 2.76 -1.27
N GLU A 22 -22.16 2.26 -2.44
CA GLU A 22 -23.05 2.95 -3.41
C GLU A 22 -24.53 2.67 -3.15
N ASN A 23 -24.87 1.59 -2.46
CA ASN A 23 -26.24 1.20 -2.17
C ASN A 23 -26.56 1.24 -0.67
N PRO A 24 -27.83 1.46 -0.29
CA PRO A 24 -28.23 1.59 1.11
C PRO A 24 -28.08 0.29 1.92
N TYR A 25 -28.18 -0.88 1.28
CA TYR A 25 -28.06 -2.16 1.97
C TYR A 25 -26.63 -2.45 2.44
N ASP A 26 -25.64 -2.12 1.61
CA ASP A 26 -24.25 -2.26 2.00
C ASP A 26 -23.86 -1.23 3.06
N ARG A 27 -24.34 0.01 2.92
CA ARG A 27 -24.16 1.05 3.95
C ARG A 27 -24.68 0.58 5.31
N GLU A 28 -25.91 0.05 5.38
CA GLU A 28 -26.49 -0.46 6.63
C GLU A 28 -25.66 -1.61 7.24
N ARG A 29 -25.13 -2.52 6.40
CA ARG A 29 -24.27 -3.61 6.86
C ARG A 29 -22.97 -3.10 7.49
N TYR A 30 -22.34 -2.12 6.85
CA TYR A 30 -21.09 -1.55 7.37
C TYR A 30 -21.32 -0.67 8.60
N GLU A 31 -22.42 0.07 8.68
CA GLU A 31 -22.83 0.80 9.89
C GLU A 31 -23.05 -0.16 11.06
N ARG A 32 -23.71 -1.29 10.82
CA ARG A 32 -23.89 -2.33 11.83
C ARG A 32 -22.57 -2.94 12.27
N LEU A 33 -21.64 -3.16 11.34
CA LEU A 33 -20.29 -3.67 11.67
C LEU A 33 -19.53 -2.66 12.54
N MET A 34 -19.61 -1.36 12.23
CA MET A 34 -19.04 -0.30 13.07
C MET A 34 -19.63 -0.27 14.49
N GLU A 35 -20.94 -0.45 14.63
CA GLU A 35 -21.59 -0.50 15.95
C GLU A 35 -21.14 -1.71 16.76
N LEU A 36 -21.00 -2.87 16.12
CA LEU A 36 -20.52 -4.08 16.78
C LEU A 36 -19.08 -3.90 17.25
N THR A 37 -18.19 -3.43 16.40
CA THR A 37 -16.78 -3.20 16.77
C THR A 37 -16.67 -2.21 17.92
N THR A 38 -17.36 -1.08 17.87
CA THR A 38 -17.39 -0.08 18.95
C THR A 38 -17.83 -0.68 20.29
N ARG A 39 -18.86 -1.53 20.26
CA ARG A 39 -19.37 -2.20 21.47
C ARG A 39 -18.36 -3.16 22.06
N TYR A 40 -17.68 -3.95 21.22
CA TYR A 40 -16.71 -4.93 21.69
C TYR A 40 -15.38 -4.29 22.10
N TYR A 41 -14.98 -3.18 21.50
CA TYR A 41 -13.88 -2.34 22.00
C TYR A 41 -14.13 -1.88 23.44
N GLY A 42 -15.35 -1.38 23.72
CA GLY A 42 -15.73 -0.99 25.07
C GLY A 42 -15.56 -2.13 26.08
N LYS A 43 -15.96 -3.35 25.69
CA LYS A 43 -15.79 -4.53 26.54
C LYS A 43 -14.33 -4.96 26.68
N ALA A 44 -13.55 -4.92 25.60
CA ALA A 44 -12.15 -5.35 25.59
C ALA A 44 -11.24 -4.41 26.39
N LEU A 45 -11.57 -3.12 26.42
CA LEU A 45 -10.80 -2.08 27.11
C LEU A 45 -11.38 -1.72 28.49
N ASP A 46 -12.47 -2.37 28.90
CA ASP A 46 -13.24 -2.05 30.12
C ASP A 46 -13.65 -0.56 30.18
N LEU A 47 -14.10 -0.05 29.02
CA LEU A 47 -14.50 1.34 28.84
C LEU A 47 -16.00 1.45 28.49
N PRO A 48 -16.68 2.50 28.97
CA PRO A 48 -18.04 2.79 28.52
C PRO A 48 -18.09 2.99 27.00
N PRO A 49 -19.11 2.47 26.30
CA PRO A 49 -19.24 2.64 24.83
C PRO A 49 -19.22 4.10 24.37
N THR A 50 -19.67 5.02 25.20
CA THR A 50 -19.63 6.46 24.94
C THR A 50 -18.20 6.99 24.93
N GLU A 51 -17.36 6.53 25.84
CA GLU A 51 -15.94 6.91 25.89
C GLU A 51 -15.15 6.31 24.74
N VAL A 52 -15.41 5.05 24.37
CA VAL A 52 -14.82 4.44 23.18
C VAL A 52 -15.19 5.24 21.93
N ARG A 53 -16.47 5.59 21.77
CA ARG A 53 -16.92 6.41 20.65
C ARG A 53 -16.24 7.78 20.62
N GLU A 54 -16.08 8.40 21.79
CA GLU A 54 -15.40 9.70 21.91
C GLU A 54 -13.90 9.59 21.55
N ARG A 55 -13.22 8.57 22.03
CA ARG A 55 -11.80 8.30 21.68
C ARG A 55 -11.65 8.04 20.20
N LEU A 56 -12.45 7.14 19.62
CA LEU A 56 -12.43 6.85 18.18
C LEU A 56 -12.80 8.09 17.36
N SER A 57 -13.71 8.94 17.81
CA SER A 57 -14.04 10.18 17.12
C SER A 57 -12.93 11.22 17.19
N ARG A 58 -12.15 11.24 18.25
CA ARG A 58 -10.96 12.10 18.38
C ARG A 58 -9.80 11.61 17.49
N GLU A 59 -9.58 10.31 17.42
CA GLU A 59 -8.60 9.71 16.48
C GLU A 59 -9.03 9.91 15.03
N LEU A 60 -10.32 9.87 14.75
CA LEU A 60 -10.89 10.21 13.44
C LEU A 60 -10.68 11.69 13.07
N GLY A 61 -10.44 12.56 14.05
CA GLY A 61 -10.18 13.99 13.86
C GLY A 61 -8.77 14.34 13.40
N TYR A 62 -7.78 13.47 13.60
CA TYR A 62 -6.43 13.66 13.08
C TYR A 62 -6.34 13.07 11.67
N ALA A 63 -6.42 13.92 10.66
CA ALA A 63 -6.10 13.56 9.30
C ALA A 63 -4.58 13.39 9.16
N THR A 64 -4.07 12.21 9.47
CA THR A 64 -2.68 11.86 9.16
C THR A 64 -2.58 11.40 7.70
N PRO A 65 -1.44 11.59 7.03
CA PRO A 65 -1.19 10.97 5.74
C PRO A 65 -1.38 9.46 5.82
N LYS A 66 -1.96 8.88 4.79
CA LYS A 66 -1.96 7.42 4.64
C LYS A 66 -0.54 6.95 4.37
N VAL A 67 -0.24 5.71 4.71
CA VAL A 67 1.08 5.11 4.48
C VAL A 67 0.94 4.02 3.43
N GLY A 68 1.79 4.08 2.40
CA GLY A 68 1.92 3.04 1.38
C GLY A 68 3.37 2.56 1.28
N ALA A 69 3.56 1.38 0.70
CA ALA A 69 4.89 0.85 0.43
C ALA A 69 4.97 0.29 -0.99
N ASP A 70 6.12 0.49 -1.61
CA ASP A 70 6.39 0.18 -3.01
C ASP A 70 7.63 -0.70 -3.13
N ALA A 71 7.60 -1.68 -4.03
CA ALA A 71 8.73 -2.54 -4.34
C ALA A 71 9.38 -2.14 -5.68
N ALA A 72 10.59 -1.62 -5.63
CA ALA A 72 11.40 -1.37 -6.81
C ALA A 72 12.23 -2.62 -7.14
N ILE A 73 11.94 -3.25 -8.28
CA ILE A 73 12.54 -4.52 -8.70
C ILE A 73 13.18 -4.32 -10.07
N PHE A 74 14.50 -4.59 -10.19
CA PHE A 74 15.23 -4.45 -11.44
C PHE A 74 15.69 -5.80 -11.97
N ASN A 75 15.69 -5.93 -13.30
CA ASN A 75 16.37 -7.04 -13.97
C ASN A 75 17.86 -6.73 -14.18
N ALA A 76 18.60 -7.69 -14.73
CA ALA A 76 20.04 -7.55 -14.98
C ALA A 76 20.40 -6.45 -16.00
N ALA A 77 19.46 -6.04 -16.84
CA ALA A 77 19.62 -4.95 -17.81
C ALA A 77 19.39 -3.55 -17.19
N GLY A 78 18.94 -3.48 -15.92
CA GLY A 78 18.58 -2.22 -15.26
C GLY A 78 17.19 -1.72 -15.59
N GLU A 79 16.34 -2.57 -16.17
CA GLU A 79 14.96 -2.26 -16.42
C GLU A 79 14.13 -2.53 -15.15
N ILE A 80 13.19 -1.64 -14.85
CA ILE A 80 12.33 -1.73 -13.68
C ILE A 80 11.04 -2.50 -13.98
N LEU A 81 10.63 -3.38 -13.06
CA LEU A 81 9.33 -4.03 -13.13
C LEU A 81 8.22 -3.06 -12.77
N LEU A 82 7.25 -2.92 -13.66
CA LEU A 82 6.07 -2.10 -13.47
C LEU A 82 4.81 -2.91 -13.74
N VAL A 83 3.72 -2.52 -13.11
CA VAL A 83 2.37 -3.01 -13.34
C VAL A 83 1.51 -1.92 -13.97
N LEU A 84 0.62 -2.30 -14.90
CA LEU A 84 -0.32 -1.40 -15.55
C LEU A 84 -1.65 -1.46 -14.81
N ARG A 85 -2.02 -0.40 -14.13
CA ARG A 85 -3.26 -0.32 -13.34
C ARG A 85 -4.50 -0.40 -14.22
N ALA A 86 -5.53 -1.10 -13.73
CA ALA A 86 -6.80 -1.21 -14.45
C ALA A 86 -7.68 0.06 -14.31
N ASP A 87 -7.49 0.84 -13.23
CA ASP A 87 -8.34 2.00 -12.93
C ASP A 87 -7.97 3.26 -13.72
N ASP A 88 -6.69 3.54 -13.93
CA ASP A 88 -6.25 4.76 -14.64
C ASP A 88 -5.36 4.50 -15.88
N HIS A 89 -5.08 3.23 -16.19
CA HIS A 89 -4.26 2.78 -17.34
C HIS A 89 -2.83 3.35 -17.32
N ARG A 90 -2.24 3.52 -16.12
CA ARG A 90 -0.89 4.05 -15.94
C ARG A 90 0.02 3.04 -15.26
N TRP A 91 1.31 3.19 -15.50
CA TRP A 91 2.34 2.34 -14.95
C TRP A 91 2.77 2.78 -13.55
N CYS A 92 2.88 1.84 -12.65
CA CYS A 92 3.41 2.06 -11.31
C CYS A 92 4.33 0.92 -10.87
N LEU A 93 5.10 1.14 -9.83
CA LEU A 93 5.76 0.06 -9.10
C LEU A 93 4.69 -0.81 -8.44
N PRO A 94 4.94 -2.10 -8.22
CA PRO A 94 4.12 -2.91 -7.32
C PRO A 94 4.01 -2.21 -5.96
N CYS A 95 2.79 -1.96 -5.48
CA CYS A 95 2.57 -1.09 -4.33
C CYS A 95 1.17 -1.21 -3.73
N GLY A 96 1.07 -0.98 -2.41
CA GLY A 96 -0.21 -0.92 -1.74
C GLY A 96 -0.17 -0.20 -0.41
N TRP A 97 -1.32 -0.22 0.27
CA TRP A 97 -1.48 0.37 1.57
C TRP A 97 -0.86 -0.51 2.65
N VAL A 98 -0.18 0.14 3.60
CA VAL A 98 0.29 -0.54 4.80
C VAL A 98 -0.93 -0.92 5.64
N GLU A 99 -1.07 -2.21 5.91
CA GLU A 99 -2.15 -2.72 6.75
C GLU A 99 -1.84 -2.56 8.24
N PRO A 100 -2.87 -2.54 9.11
CA PRO A 100 -2.66 -2.55 10.54
C PRO A 100 -1.81 -3.77 10.96
N TYR A 101 -0.84 -3.51 11.84
CA TYR A 101 0.10 -4.51 12.35
C TYR A 101 1.10 -5.06 11.32
N GLU A 102 1.15 -4.48 10.13
CA GLU A 102 2.13 -4.78 9.10
C GLU A 102 3.22 -3.69 9.09
N ALA A 103 4.49 -4.08 8.99
CA ALA A 103 5.53 -3.11 8.75
C ALA A 103 5.57 -2.71 7.26
N PRO A 104 5.88 -1.45 6.90
CA PRO A 104 5.91 -1.04 5.49
C PRO A 104 6.80 -1.89 4.58
N VAL A 105 7.87 -2.45 5.11
CA VAL A 105 8.74 -3.37 4.37
C VAL A 105 8.05 -4.71 4.06
N GLU A 106 7.19 -5.18 4.94
CA GLU A 106 6.38 -6.40 4.74
C GLU A 106 5.30 -6.15 3.69
N THR A 107 4.67 -4.97 3.72
CA THR A 107 3.73 -4.53 2.66
C THR A 107 4.39 -4.57 1.28
N ALA A 108 5.59 -4.01 1.11
CA ALA A 108 6.28 -4.04 -0.17
C ALA A 108 6.54 -5.48 -0.68
N VAL A 109 6.82 -6.42 0.23
CA VAL A 109 7.00 -7.84 -0.10
C VAL A 109 5.68 -8.50 -0.47
N ARG A 110 4.64 -8.26 0.30
CA ARG A 110 3.30 -8.81 0.06
C ARG A 110 2.74 -8.32 -1.27
N GLU A 111 2.74 -7.01 -1.51
CA GLU A 111 2.21 -6.41 -2.74
C GLU A 111 2.99 -6.87 -3.98
N ALA A 112 4.33 -6.95 -3.90
CA ALA A 112 5.12 -7.52 -4.98
C ALA A 112 4.68 -8.95 -5.32
N HIS A 113 4.37 -9.77 -4.31
CA HIS A 113 3.89 -11.13 -4.52
C HIS A 113 2.46 -11.17 -5.05
N GLU A 114 1.54 -10.42 -4.47
CA GLU A 114 0.12 -10.40 -4.83
C GLU A 114 -0.09 -9.85 -6.24
N GLU A 115 0.62 -8.79 -6.61
CA GLU A 115 0.46 -8.14 -7.90
C GLU A 115 1.24 -8.80 -9.05
N THR A 116 2.38 -9.45 -8.74
CA THR A 116 3.29 -9.96 -9.76
C THR A 116 3.63 -11.45 -9.66
N GLY A 117 3.23 -12.13 -8.58
CA GLY A 117 3.59 -13.53 -8.32
C GLY A 117 5.05 -13.75 -7.89
N LEU A 118 5.86 -12.70 -7.84
CA LEU A 118 7.28 -12.80 -7.48
C LEU A 118 7.47 -12.80 -5.96
N LYS A 119 8.36 -13.67 -5.49
CA LYS A 119 8.85 -13.64 -4.11
C LYS A 119 10.09 -12.78 -4.06
N VAL A 120 10.06 -11.72 -3.28
CA VAL A 120 11.14 -10.75 -3.22
C VAL A 120 11.72 -10.62 -1.81
N ARG A 121 12.96 -10.16 -1.75
CA ARG A 121 13.63 -9.77 -0.51
C ARG A 121 13.98 -8.28 -0.58
N PRO A 122 13.58 -7.46 0.40
CA PRO A 122 14.00 -6.08 0.47
C PRO A 122 15.50 -5.99 0.79
N ILE A 123 16.20 -5.14 0.02
CA ILE A 123 17.64 -4.90 0.18
C ILE A 123 17.85 -3.66 1.06
N GLN A 124 17.18 -2.56 0.72
CA GLN A 124 17.23 -1.33 1.49
C GLN A 124 16.08 -0.39 1.16
N LEU A 125 15.81 0.53 2.07
CA LEU A 125 14.92 1.66 1.82
C LEU A 125 15.58 2.61 0.81
N VAL A 126 14.90 2.87 -0.30
CA VAL A 126 15.31 3.87 -1.31
C VAL A 126 15.03 5.27 -0.81
N GLY A 127 13.84 5.48 -0.26
CA GLY A 127 13.43 6.78 0.24
C GLY A 127 11.99 6.80 0.76
N VAL A 128 11.65 7.93 1.35
CA VAL A 128 10.31 8.26 1.82
C VAL A 128 9.81 9.43 1.00
N PHE A 129 8.68 9.26 0.33
CA PHE A 129 8.15 10.24 -0.61
C PHE A 129 6.79 10.74 -0.14
N TYR A 130 6.58 12.03 -0.28
CA TYR A 130 5.32 12.67 0.03
C TYR A 130 4.50 12.88 -1.24
N ARG A 131 3.22 12.54 -1.16
CA ARG A 131 2.23 12.84 -2.19
C ARG A 131 1.08 13.63 -1.55
N PRO A 132 0.81 14.87 -2.00
CA PRO A 132 -0.26 15.67 -1.42
C PRO A 132 -1.63 15.05 -1.68
N ALA A 133 -2.62 15.42 -0.87
CA ALA A 133 -4.02 15.11 -1.13
C ALA A 133 -4.43 15.63 -2.51
N GLY A 134 -5.26 14.89 -3.24
CA GLY A 134 -5.69 15.25 -4.58
C GLY A 134 -6.12 14.07 -5.43
N ALA A 135 -5.98 14.19 -6.75
CA ALA A 135 -6.53 13.26 -7.73
C ALA A 135 -6.12 11.77 -7.52
N TYR A 136 -4.91 11.52 -7.01
CA TYR A 136 -4.39 10.16 -6.82
C TYR A 136 -4.46 9.64 -5.37
N THR A 137 -4.76 10.51 -4.41
CA THR A 137 -4.73 10.17 -2.98
C THR A 137 -6.07 10.44 -2.29
N GLY A 138 -7.00 11.09 -2.98
CA GLY A 138 -8.27 11.51 -2.41
C GLY A 138 -8.11 12.58 -1.32
N ALA A 139 -8.85 12.47 -0.24
CA ALA A 139 -8.90 13.47 0.84
C ALA A 139 -7.64 13.52 1.72
N HIS A 140 -6.76 12.54 1.64
CA HIS A 140 -5.59 12.42 2.51
C HIS A 140 -4.30 12.42 1.69
N ALA A 141 -3.26 13.05 2.24
CA ALA A 141 -1.91 12.89 1.69
C ALA A 141 -1.41 11.45 1.87
N LEU A 142 -0.39 11.07 1.12
CA LEU A 142 0.28 9.77 1.19
C LEU A 142 1.75 9.96 1.55
N ILE A 143 2.24 9.12 2.42
CA ILE A 143 3.67 8.85 2.61
C ILE A 143 3.96 7.50 1.97
N ALA A 144 4.74 7.47 0.91
CA ALA A 144 5.18 6.24 0.25
C ALA A 144 6.60 5.88 0.69
N LEU A 145 6.79 4.63 1.13
CA LEU A 145 8.11 4.07 1.44
C LEU A 145 8.51 3.13 0.31
N VAL A 146 9.54 3.50 -0.44
CA VAL A 146 10.03 2.73 -1.58
C VAL A 146 11.21 1.87 -1.16
N TYR A 147 11.11 0.55 -1.37
CA TYR A 147 12.17 -0.41 -1.06
C TYR A 147 12.76 -0.99 -2.35
N LEU A 148 14.08 -0.99 -2.45
CA LEU A 148 14.76 -1.79 -3.45
C LEU A 148 14.68 -3.26 -3.06
N CYS A 149 14.17 -4.10 -3.97
CA CYS A 149 13.97 -5.52 -3.74
C CYS A 149 14.72 -6.37 -4.79
N GLU A 150 15.19 -7.53 -4.37
CA GLU A 150 15.70 -8.57 -5.28
C GLU A 150 14.72 -9.74 -5.35
N ILE A 151 14.66 -10.39 -6.50
CA ILE A 151 13.83 -11.57 -6.71
C ILE A 151 14.53 -12.79 -6.09
N LEU A 152 13.80 -13.55 -5.28
CA LEU A 152 14.23 -14.83 -4.73
C LEU A 152 13.70 -16.01 -5.53
N ASP A 153 12.43 -15.93 -5.97
CA ASP A 153 11.69 -17.01 -6.64
C ASP A 153 10.40 -16.47 -7.30
N GLY A 154 9.73 -17.31 -8.05
CA GLY A 154 8.44 -17.02 -8.66
C GLY A 154 8.53 -16.75 -10.16
N SER A 155 7.37 -16.67 -10.77
CA SER A 155 7.20 -16.31 -12.18
C SER A 155 6.21 -15.15 -12.26
N LEU A 156 6.44 -14.26 -13.21
CA LEU A 156 5.58 -13.11 -13.40
C LEU A 156 4.14 -13.58 -13.76
N THR A 157 3.22 -13.31 -12.85
CA THR A 157 1.80 -13.63 -12.96
C THR A 157 1.00 -12.39 -12.62
N LEU A 158 0.05 -12.05 -13.47
CA LEU A 158 -0.75 -10.84 -13.33
C LEU A 158 -1.89 -11.05 -12.32
N SER A 159 -2.07 -10.11 -11.41
CA SER A 159 -3.25 -10.06 -10.54
C SER A 159 -4.48 -9.55 -11.31
N HIS A 160 -5.65 -9.69 -10.70
CA HIS A 160 -6.90 -9.19 -11.30
C HIS A 160 -7.04 -7.65 -11.29
N GLU A 161 -6.19 -6.95 -10.55
CA GLU A 161 -6.19 -5.49 -10.41
C GLU A 161 -5.38 -4.79 -11.50
N HIS A 162 -4.60 -5.55 -12.26
CA HIS A 162 -3.67 -5.03 -13.25
C HIS A 162 -3.93 -5.60 -14.65
N LEU A 163 -3.68 -4.79 -15.66
CA LEU A 163 -3.86 -5.14 -17.08
C LEU A 163 -2.60 -5.75 -17.68
N ASP A 164 -1.43 -5.43 -17.14
CA ASP A 164 -0.13 -5.87 -17.62
C ASP A 164 0.95 -5.75 -16.53
N ALA A 165 2.01 -6.54 -16.65
CA ALA A 165 3.19 -6.44 -15.81
C ALA A 165 4.43 -6.78 -16.65
N ARG A 166 5.41 -5.88 -16.70
CA ARG A 166 6.64 -6.07 -17.48
C ARG A 166 7.79 -5.19 -17.01
N TYR A 167 8.98 -5.52 -17.46
CA TYR A 167 10.17 -4.70 -17.27
C TYR A 167 10.24 -3.58 -18.31
N TRP A 168 10.62 -2.40 -17.84
CA TRP A 168 10.74 -1.20 -18.64
C TRP A 168 12.09 -0.49 -18.42
N PRO A 169 12.76 -0.02 -19.50
CA PRO A 169 13.67 1.11 -19.35
C PRO A 169 12.89 2.32 -18.85
N ILE A 170 13.31 2.97 -17.79
CA ILE A 170 12.57 4.07 -17.12
C ILE A 170 12.17 5.17 -18.11
N GLU A 171 13.07 5.51 -19.03
CA GLU A 171 12.85 6.57 -20.01
C GLU A 171 11.88 6.17 -21.15
N ALA A 172 11.57 4.88 -21.30
CA ALA A 172 10.64 4.38 -22.32
C ALA A 172 9.19 4.33 -21.84
N VAL A 173 8.93 4.55 -20.56
CA VAL A 173 7.57 4.52 -19.99
C VAL A 173 6.81 5.77 -20.38
N GLY A 174 5.72 5.60 -21.10
CA GLY A 174 4.92 6.71 -21.64
C GLY A 174 4.09 7.41 -20.56
N GLU A 175 3.37 6.64 -19.76
CA GLU A 175 2.44 7.20 -18.76
C GLU A 175 2.66 6.60 -17.37
N TRP A 176 2.99 7.43 -16.42
CA TRP A 176 3.22 7.06 -15.03
C TRP A 176 2.01 7.39 -14.15
N HIS A 177 1.68 6.48 -13.24
CA HIS A 177 0.75 6.78 -12.16
C HIS A 177 1.39 7.76 -11.18
N ALA A 178 0.74 8.89 -10.97
CA ALA A 178 1.16 9.93 -10.03
C ALA A 178 2.68 10.26 -10.15
N ASN A 179 3.43 10.12 -9.06
CA ASN A 179 4.87 10.40 -8.99
C ASN A 179 5.76 9.14 -8.95
N HIS A 180 5.28 7.99 -9.44
CA HIS A 180 6.08 6.75 -9.46
C HIS A 180 7.33 6.84 -10.33
N ARG A 181 7.38 7.76 -11.30
CA ARG A 181 8.62 8.03 -12.05
C ARG A 181 9.74 8.47 -11.11
N ASP A 182 9.45 9.35 -10.14
CA ASP A 182 10.46 9.83 -9.20
C ASP A 182 10.97 8.69 -8.31
N TYR A 183 10.07 7.75 -7.92
CA TYR A 183 10.44 6.56 -7.17
C TYR A 183 11.36 5.65 -7.98
N ALA A 184 11.03 5.41 -9.25
CA ALA A 184 11.81 4.57 -10.15
C ALA A 184 13.22 5.14 -10.39
N VAL A 185 13.33 6.45 -10.62
CA VAL A 185 14.61 7.14 -10.80
C VAL A 185 15.49 7.06 -9.54
N ALA A 186 14.89 7.34 -8.37
CA ALA A 186 15.61 7.22 -7.11
C ALA A 186 16.07 5.78 -6.83
N ALA A 187 15.21 4.79 -7.10
CA ALA A 187 15.53 3.38 -6.93
C ALA A 187 16.63 2.92 -7.89
N HIS A 188 16.64 3.39 -9.13
CA HIS A 188 17.68 3.08 -10.10
C HIS A 188 19.05 3.58 -9.66
N ALA A 189 19.13 4.79 -9.13
CA ALA A 189 20.40 5.35 -8.62
C ALA A 189 20.95 4.50 -7.45
N VAL A 190 20.07 3.99 -6.57
CA VAL A 190 20.47 3.08 -5.48
C VAL A 190 20.95 1.74 -6.05
N TRP A 191 20.23 1.16 -7.01
CA TRP A 191 20.57 -0.10 -7.66
C TRP A 191 21.91 -0.03 -8.39
N GLU A 192 22.19 1.04 -9.14
CA GLU A 192 23.49 1.25 -9.80
C GLU A 192 24.63 1.36 -8.79
N GLY A 193 24.40 2.10 -7.68
CA GLY A 193 25.39 2.27 -6.62
C GLY A 193 25.80 0.96 -5.95
N LEU A 194 24.88 0.00 -5.81
CA LEU A 194 25.16 -1.34 -5.26
C LEU A 194 25.91 -2.21 -6.27
N ASN A 195 25.47 -2.24 -7.53
CA ASN A 195 26.10 -3.03 -8.59
C ASN A 195 27.50 -2.52 -8.97
N GLY A 196 27.71 -1.20 -8.90
CA GLY A 196 29.04 -0.59 -9.14
C GLY A 196 30.07 -0.92 -8.06
N LYS A 197 29.62 -1.24 -6.82
CA LYS A 197 30.51 -1.69 -5.72
C LYS A 197 30.90 -3.17 -5.82
N GLN A 198 30.07 -4.00 -6.45
CA GLN A 198 30.37 -5.44 -6.63
C GLN A 198 31.38 -5.72 -7.76
N LYS A 199 31.60 -4.74 -8.64
CA LYS A 199 32.53 -4.85 -9.77
C LYS A 199 33.93 -4.31 -9.47
N ARG A 200 34.17 -3.84 -8.24
CA ARG A 200 35.50 -3.41 -7.75
C ARG A 200 36.01 -4.35 -6.68
#